data_f9b55460873a2faa6c9ca43f47de4cce
#
_entry.id   f9b55460873a2faa6c9ca43f47de4cce
#
_cell.length_a   1.000
_cell.length_b   1.000
_cell.length_c   1.000
_cell.angle_alpha   90.00
_cell.angle_beta   90.00
_cell.angle_gamma   90.00
#
_symmetry.space_group_name_H-M   'P 1'
#
loop_
_entity.id
_entity.type
_entity.pdbx_description
1 polymer ?
#
loop_
_entity_poly.entity_id
_entity_poly.type
_entity_poly.pdbx_seq_one_letter_code
_entity_poly.pdbx_strand_id
1 'polypeptide(L)'
;LSFEKISGKDLSWFFNQWYFGYGNPTVKVEKHYDATKKQLTVKITQLQSEDLYFQFPLDIDIYQDNKPIRHTVWVNARQENAFTFAVSKAPALVNINPEGVVVMQEQYPKTTKEYLFQIQHAPELKSRLEAISSLEAGKGKEVVLAALQDPYFKIRKAALELLEGYQLTKKDLALVEKIATKDPENLARAAAIWVLNDQEDKRYTPLYEKALTVPSAAIKNAALN
;
A
#
# COMPACT_ATOMS: atom_id res chain seq x y z
N LEU A 1 1.89 -23.21 -29.09
CA LEU A 1 1.53 -21.77 -28.99
C LEU A 1 2.78 -20.90 -29.06
N SER A 2 2.67 -19.67 -29.62
CA SER A 2 3.85 -18.78 -29.80
C SER A 2 4.58 -18.47 -28.49
N PHE A 3 3.85 -18.28 -27.39
CA PHE A 3 4.40 -18.01 -26.06
C PHE A 3 5.19 -19.19 -25.50
N GLU A 4 4.74 -20.42 -25.68
CA GLU A 4 5.46 -21.63 -25.25
C GLU A 4 6.75 -21.83 -26.02
N LYS A 5 6.73 -21.51 -27.32
CA LYS A 5 7.92 -21.55 -28.20
C LYS A 5 9.00 -20.58 -27.71
N ILE A 6 8.61 -19.40 -27.25
CA ILE A 6 9.53 -18.35 -26.79
C ILE A 6 10.01 -18.63 -25.36
N SER A 7 9.10 -19.04 -24.47
CA SER A 7 9.40 -19.27 -23.04
C SER A 7 10.06 -20.63 -22.77
N GLY A 8 9.89 -21.61 -23.68
CA GLY A 8 10.30 -22.98 -23.48
C GLY A 8 9.52 -23.73 -22.39
N LYS A 9 8.40 -23.17 -21.92
CA LYS A 9 7.57 -23.69 -20.82
C LYS A 9 6.19 -24.08 -21.33
N ASP A 10 5.61 -25.15 -20.75
CA ASP A 10 4.20 -25.44 -20.91
C ASP A 10 3.38 -24.37 -20.17
N LEU A 11 2.57 -23.63 -20.90
CA LEU A 11 1.68 -22.57 -20.39
C LEU A 11 0.20 -22.98 -20.42
N SER A 12 -0.11 -24.23 -20.67
CA SER A 12 -1.50 -24.74 -20.71
C SER A 12 -2.24 -24.44 -19.40
N TRP A 13 -1.56 -24.63 -18.26
CA TRP A 13 -2.11 -24.30 -16.93
C TRP A 13 -2.51 -22.82 -16.81
N PHE A 14 -1.67 -21.92 -17.35
CA PHE A 14 -1.90 -20.47 -17.29
C PHE A 14 -3.14 -20.07 -18.09
N PHE A 15 -3.22 -20.53 -19.36
CA PHE A 15 -4.36 -20.22 -20.21
C PHE A 15 -5.65 -20.85 -19.70
N ASN A 16 -5.62 -22.09 -19.22
CA ASN A 16 -6.79 -22.74 -18.66
C ASN A 16 -7.31 -22.01 -17.42
N GLN A 17 -6.42 -21.53 -16.56
CA GLN A 17 -6.78 -20.84 -15.32
C GLN A 17 -7.18 -19.38 -15.54
N TRP A 18 -6.38 -18.60 -16.30
CA TRP A 18 -6.51 -17.15 -16.34
C TRP A 18 -7.24 -16.62 -17.57
N TYR A 19 -7.32 -17.40 -18.64
CA TYR A 19 -7.95 -16.98 -19.89
C TYR A 19 -9.29 -17.69 -20.14
N PHE A 20 -9.35 -19.01 -19.93
CA PHE A 20 -10.56 -19.81 -20.13
C PHE A 20 -11.32 -20.05 -18.83
N GLY A 21 -10.67 -19.91 -17.67
CA GLY A 21 -11.28 -19.99 -16.35
C GLY A 21 -11.99 -18.70 -15.94
N TYR A 22 -12.45 -18.68 -14.69
CA TYR A 22 -13.14 -17.53 -14.09
C TYR A 22 -12.72 -17.35 -12.63
N GLY A 23 -12.98 -16.14 -12.10
CA GLY A 23 -12.66 -15.78 -10.72
C GLY A 23 -11.20 -15.36 -10.51
N ASN A 24 -10.90 -15.02 -9.28
CA ASN A 24 -9.55 -14.63 -8.83
C ASN A 24 -9.27 -15.26 -7.47
N PRO A 25 -7.99 -15.52 -7.12
CA PRO A 25 -7.64 -15.98 -5.79
C PRO A 25 -8.10 -14.98 -4.72
N THR A 26 -8.70 -15.50 -3.67
CA THR A 26 -8.89 -14.80 -2.39
C THR A 26 -8.06 -15.54 -1.37
N VAL A 27 -7.07 -14.87 -0.80
CA VAL A 27 -6.11 -15.52 0.09
C VAL A 27 -6.07 -14.86 1.47
N LYS A 28 -6.01 -15.69 2.51
CA LYS A 28 -5.62 -15.28 3.86
C LYS A 28 -4.14 -15.57 4.03
N VAL A 29 -3.41 -14.59 4.56
CA VAL A 29 -1.99 -14.70 4.84
C VAL A 29 -1.75 -14.67 6.34
N GLU A 30 -0.99 -15.64 6.84
CA GLU A 30 -0.54 -15.70 8.22
C GLU A 30 0.98 -15.87 8.25
N LYS A 31 1.65 -15.22 9.19
CA LYS A 31 3.09 -15.34 9.37
C LYS A 31 3.45 -15.68 10.81
N HIS A 32 4.47 -16.46 10.98
CA HIS A 32 5.02 -16.80 12.28
C HIS A 32 6.54 -16.82 12.24
N TYR A 33 7.18 -16.11 13.15
CA TYR A 33 8.63 -16.13 13.32
C TYR A 33 9.03 -16.94 14.56
N ASP A 34 9.81 -17.99 14.34
CA ASP A 34 10.44 -18.79 15.39
C ASP A 34 11.84 -18.26 15.65
N ALA A 35 12.02 -17.58 16.77
CA ALA A 35 13.30 -16.99 17.15
C ALA A 35 14.37 -18.04 17.46
N THR A 36 13.99 -19.22 17.95
CA THR A 36 14.90 -20.31 18.31
C THR A 36 15.48 -20.95 17.04
N LYS A 37 14.63 -21.19 16.06
CA LYS A 37 15.03 -21.77 14.77
C LYS A 37 15.51 -20.72 13.77
N LYS A 38 15.37 -19.44 14.08
CA LYS A 38 15.62 -18.33 13.13
C LYS A 38 14.90 -18.55 11.81
N GLN A 39 13.59 -18.81 11.90
CA GLN A 39 12.79 -19.24 10.78
C GLN A 39 11.49 -18.45 10.72
N LEU A 40 11.17 -17.94 9.54
CA LEU A 40 9.87 -17.34 9.22
C LEU A 40 9.04 -18.35 8.45
N THR A 41 7.83 -18.63 8.90
CA THR A 41 6.82 -19.37 8.14
C THR A 41 5.76 -18.40 7.64
N VAL A 42 5.46 -18.45 6.36
CA VAL A 42 4.35 -17.74 5.72
C VAL A 42 3.35 -18.79 5.21
N LYS A 43 2.13 -18.72 5.72
CA LYS A 43 1.02 -19.61 5.32
C LYS A 43 0.06 -18.82 4.45
N ILE A 44 -0.27 -19.39 3.30
CA ILE A 44 -1.25 -18.87 2.35
C ILE A 44 -2.43 -19.84 2.33
N THR A 45 -3.60 -19.37 2.73
CA THR A 45 -4.85 -20.14 2.69
C THR A 45 -5.75 -19.54 1.63
N GLN A 46 -6.12 -20.32 0.62
CA GLN A 46 -7.09 -19.92 -0.40
C GLN A 46 -8.50 -20.09 0.18
N LEU A 47 -9.34 -19.04 0.08
CA LEU A 47 -10.64 -18.96 0.74
C LEU A 47 -11.82 -19.25 -0.19
N GLN A 48 -11.60 -19.35 -1.48
CA GLN A 48 -12.61 -19.74 -2.45
C GLN A 48 -12.91 -21.24 -2.34
N SER A 49 -13.95 -21.71 -3.04
CA SER A 49 -14.34 -23.13 -3.05
C SER A 49 -13.27 -24.03 -3.67
N GLU A 50 -13.26 -25.31 -3.33
CA GLU A 50 -12.25 -26.31 -3.76
C GLU A 50 -12.10 -26.40 -5.29
N ASP A 51 -13.19 -26.24 -6.03
CA ASP A 51 -13.21 -26.27 -7.50
C ASP A 51 -12.48 -25.09 -8.15
N LEU A 52 -12.11 -24.08 -7.35
CA LEU A 52 -11.52 -22.81 -7.80
C LEU A 52 -10.15 -22.51 -7.18
N TYR A 53 -9.45 -23.52 -6.68
CA TYR A 53 -8.08 -23.26 -6.19
C TYR A 53 -7.14 -22.94 -7.35
N PHE A 54 -6.38 -21.84 -7.18
CA PHE A 54 -5.46 -21.33 -8.16
C PHE A 54 -4.03 -21.75 -7.88
N GLN A 55 -3.23 -21.90 -8.94
CA GLN A 55 -1.79 -22.03 -8.84
C GLN A 55 -1.12 -20.81 -9.49
N PHE A 56 -0.08 -20.30 -8.87
CA PHE A 56 0.61 -19.11 -9.37
C PHE A 56 1.97 -18.91 -8.69
N PRO A 57 2.93 -18.27 -9.37
CA PRO A 57 4.11 -17.75 -8.71
C PRO A 57 3.73 -16.54 -7.84
N LEU A 58 4.26 -16.47 -6.63
CA LEU A 58 3.99 -15.40 -5.68
C LEU A 58 5.30 -14.82 -5.16
N ASP A 59 5.49 -13.53 -5.33
CA ASP A 59 6.62 -12.83 -4.75
C ASP A 59 6.31 -12.42 -3.30
N ILE A 60 7.28 -12.69 -2.43
CA ILE A 60 7.27 -12.36 -1.01
C ILE A 60 8.54 -11.60 -0.70
N ASP A 61 8.40 -10.34 -0.29
CA ASP A 61 9.52 -9.50 0.16
C ASP A 61 9.64 -9.58 1.68
N ILE A 62 10.81 -10.00 2.16
CA ILE A 62 11.11 -10.12 3.59
C ILE A 62 12.12 -9.04 3.97
N TYR A 63 11.70 -8.12 4.84
CA TYR A 63 12.53 -7.01 5.32
C TYR A 63 13.12 -7.33 6.68
N GLN A 64 14.37 -7.72 6.73
CA GLN A 64 15.14 -7.80 7.97
C GLN A 64 15.81 -6.45 8.31
N ASP A 65 16.10 -5.67 7.27
CA ASP A 65 16.63 -4.31 7.27
C ASP A 65 15.78 -3.44 6.33
N ASN A 66 16.25 -2.27 5.93
CA ASN A 66 15.51 -1.33 5.10
C ASN A 66 15.34 -1.76 3.63
N LYS A 67 15.97 -2.85 3.22
CA LYS A 67 15.82 -3.43 1.88
C LYS A 67 15.23 -4.83 1.95
N PRO A 68 14.33 -5.19 1.02
CA PRO A 68 13.77 -6.52 0.98
C PRO A 68 14.76 -7.55 0.43
N ILE A 69 14.59 -8.78 0.90
CA ILE A 69 15.05 -9.97 0.18
C ILE A 69 13.80 -10.58 -0.45
N ARG A 70 13.74 -10.61 -1.78
CA ARG A 70 12.62 -11.17 -2.52
C ARG A 70 12.76 -12.67 -2.68
N HIS A 71 11.67 -13.37 -2.42
CA HIS A 71 11.51 -14.80 -2.66
C HIS A 71 10.31 -15.02 -3.55
N THR A 72 10.50 -15.71 -4.69
CA THR A 72 9.40 -16.18 -5.52
C THR A 72 9.07 -17.62 -5.13
N VAL A 73 7.85 -17.85 -4.67
CA VAL A 73 7.36 -19.19 -4.30
C VAL A 73 6.25 -19.62 -5.25
N TRP A 74 6.01 -20.93 -5.36
CA TRP A 74 4.91 -21.46 -6.14
C TRP A 74 3.75 -21.83 -5.22
N VAL A 75 2.64 -21.10 -5.32
CA VAL A 75 1.38 -21.46 -4.67
C VAL A 75 0.72 -22.54 -5.53
N ASN A 76 0.45 -23.69 -4.93
CA ASN A 76 -0.22 -24.79 -5.60
C ASN A 76 -1.76 -24.64 -5.52
N ALA A 77 -2.48 -25.23 -6.48
CA ALA A 77 -3.94 -25.27 -6.52
C ALA A 77 -4.51 -26.17 -5.40
N ARG A 78 -4.37 -25.72 -4.16
CA ARG A 78 -4.90 -26.37 -2.94
C ARG A 78 -5.19 -25.32 -1.89
N GLN A 79 -5.99 -25.68 -0.89
CA GLN A 79 -6.43 -24.76 0.16
C GLN A 79 -5.27 -24.12 0.90
N GLU A 80 -4.28 -24.89 1.35
CA GLU A 80 -3.20 -24.39 2.18
C GLU A 80 -1.83 -24.60 1.53
N ASN A 81 -1.03 -23.57 1.53
CA ASN A 81 0.38 -23.57 1.15
C ASN A 81 1.19 -22.92 2.28
N ALA A 82 2.30 -23.52 2.67
CA ALA A 82 3.20 -22.98 3.67
C ALA A 82 4.63 -22.91 3.13
N PHE A 83 5.27 -21.79 3.37
CA PHE A 83 6.63 -21.49 2.92
C PHE A 83 7.49 -21.10 4.11
N THR A 84 8.71 -21.59 4.16
CA THR A 84 9.60 -21.37 5.27
C THR A 84 10.92 -20.74 4.79
N PHE A 85 11.33 -19.69 5.48
CA PHE A 85 12.50 -18.90 5.12
C PHE A 85 13.45 -18.81 6.32
N ALA A 86 14.74 -19.01 6.08
CA ALA A 86 15.77 -18.74 7.09
C ALA A 86 15.95 -17.22 7.22
N VAL A 87 15.77 -16.69 8.44
CA VAL A 87 15.89 -15.26 8.72
C VAL A 87 16.66 -15.07 10.04
N SER A 88 17.62 -14.16 10.07
CA SER A 88 18.50 -13.98 11.24
C SER A 88 17.81 -13.32 12.43
N LYS A 89 16.77 -12.51 12.18
CA LYS A 89 15.95 -11.79 13.17
C LYS A 89 14.50 -11.68 12.68
N ALA A 90 13.60 -11.32 13.59
CA ALA A 90 12.22 -11.05 13.22
C ALA A 90 12.15 -9.97 12.13
N PRO A 91 11.46 -10.23 11.00
CA PRO A 91 11.31 -9.24 9.93
C PRO A 91 10.53 -8.00 10.42
N ALA A 92 10.96 -6.82 9.97
CA ALA A 92 10.23 -5.58 10.19
C ALA A 92 8.95 -5.53 9.35
N LEU A 93 8.98 -6.19 8.19
CA LEU A 93 7.84 -6.33 7.29
C LEU A 93 7.98 -7.63 6.49
N VAL A 94 6.87 -8.30 6.24
CA VAL A 94 6.72 -9.31 5.19
C VAL A 94 5.67 -8.77 4.24
N ASN A 95 6.04 -8.57 2.99
CA ASN A 95 5.16 -7.97 1.98
C ASN A 95 4.84 -8.99 0.90
N ILE A 96 3.57 -9.23 0.68
CA ILE A 96 3.07 -10.25 -0.25
C ILE A 96 2.68 -9.57 -1.55
N ASN A 97 3.01 -10.19 -2.70
CA ASN A 97 2.66 -9.68 -4.01
C ASN A 97 2.96 -8.17 -4.17
N PRO A 98 4.18 -7.72 -3.83
CA PRO A 98 4.50 -6.30 -3.66
C PRO A 98 4.23 -5.46 -4.91
N GLU A 99 4.44 -6.03 -6.09
CA GLU A 99 4.20 -5.36 -7.38
C GLU A 99 2.75 -5.53 -7.89
N GLY A 100 1.96 -6.41 -7.27
CA GLY A 100 0.59 -6.67 -7.71
C GLY A 100 0.51 -7.48 -9.01
N VAL A 101 1.52 -8.30 -9.31
CA VAL A 101 1.56 -9.13 -10.53
C VAL A 101 0.43 -10.15 -10.56
N VAL A 102 0.12 -10.75 -9.42
CA VAL A 102 -1.04 -11.64 -9.30
C VAL A 102 -2.27 -10.82 -8.93
N VAL A 103 -3.31 -10.89 -9.76
CA VAL A 103 -4.61 -10.27 -9.45
C VAL A 103 -5.32 -11.14 -8.43
N MET A 104 -5.30 -10.73 -7.17
CA MET A 104 -5.90 -11.47 -6.06
C MET A 104 -6.43 -10.52 -4.97
N GLN A 105 -7.34 -11.03 -4.13
CA GLN A 105 -7.75 -10.38 -2.91
C GLN A 105 -6.93 -10.93 -1.74
N GLU A 106 -6.35 -10.03 -0.95
CA GLU A 106 -5.48 -10.39 0.17
C GLU A 106 -6.14 -10.03 1.50
N GLN A 107 -6.32 -11.02 2.36
CA GLN A 107 -6.67 -10.83 3.77
C GLN A 107 -5.39 -10.98 4.60
N TYR A 108 -4.67 -9.88 4.75
CA TYR A 108 -3.40 -9.84 5.45
C TYR A 108 -3.29 -8.57 6.30
N PRO A 109 -3.94 -8.55 7.48
CA PRO A 109 -3.85 -7.41 8.38
C PRO A 109 -2.42 -7.29 8.92
N LYS A 110 -1.86 -6.09 8.79
CA LYS A 110 -0.56 -5.71 9.33
C LYS A 110 -0.75 -4.79 10.53
N THR A 111 0.23 -4.74 11.41
CA THR A 111 0.25 -3.78 12.50
C THR A 111 0.53 -2.37 11.99
N THR A 112 0.14 -1.35 12.74
CA THR A 112 0.49 0.07 12.43
C THR A 112 1.99 0.26 12.23
N LYS A 113 2.81 -0.45 13.03
CA LYS A 113 4.27 -0.41 12.90
C LYS A 113 4.75 -0.98 11.56
N GLU A 114 4.11 -2.03 11.06
CA GLU A 114 4.44 -2.61 9.75
C GLU A 114 3.98 -1.70 8.62
N TYR A 115 2.81 -1.08 8.71
CA TYR A 115 2.36 -0.09 7.74
C TYR A 115 3.26 1.15 7.72
N LEU A 116 3.73 1.62 8.90
CA LEU A 116 4.69 2.72 8.96
C LEU A 116 6.02 2.35 8.28
N PHE A 117 6.51 1.16 8.52
CA PHE A 117 7.70 0.67 7.86
C PHE A 117 7.49 0.54 6.35
N GLN A 118 6.33 0.03 5.93
CA GLN A 118 5.97 -0.17 4.52
C GLN A 118 5.92 1.14 3.75
N ILE A 119 5.26 2.17 4.28
CA ILE A 119 5.19 3.50 3.62
C ILE A 119 6.58 4.15 3.50
N GLN A 120 7.49 3.89 4.45
CA GLN A 120 8.81 4.49 4.46
C GLN A 120 9.84 3.76 3.58
N HIS A 121 9.68 2.45 3.37
CA HIS A 121 10.74 1.61 2.81
C HIS A 121 10.33 0.77 1.60
N ALA A 122 9.03 0.54 1.34
CA ALA A 122 8.61 -0.22 0.17
C ALA A 122 8.79 0.61 -1.10
N PRO A 123 9.55 0.12 -2.10
CA PRO A 123 9.74 0.85 -3.34
C PRO A 123 8.49 0.84 -4.23
N GLU A 124 7.65 -0.18 -4.14
CA GLU A 124 6.50 -0.36 -5.01
C GLU A 124 5.33 0.54 -4.61
N LEU A 125 4.74 1.18 -5.60
CA LEU A 125 3.58 2.06 -5.42
C LEU A 125 2.38 1.32 -4.80
N LYS A 126 2.08 0.10 -5.28
CA LYS A 126 0.98 -0.74 -4.75
C LYS A 126 1.14 -0.92 -3.24
N SER A 127 2.34 -1.27 -2.80
CA SER A 127 2.63 -1.50 -1.38
C SER A 127 2.43 -0.25 -0.54
N ARG A 128 2.89 0.91 -1.01
CA ARG A 128 2.70 2.16 -0.27
C ARG A 128 1.24 2.63 -0.24
N LEU A 129 0.48 2.41 -1.32
CA LEU A 129 -0.97 2.66 -1.34
C LEU A 129 -1.70 1.75 -0.34
N GLU A 130 -1.36 0.45 -0.31
CA GLU A 130 -1.91 -0.50 0.66
C GLU A 130 -1.70 -0.03 2.10
N ALA A 131 -0.51 0.50 2.42
CA ALA A 131 -0.19 0.92 3.79
C ALA A 131 -1.15 2.00 4.33
N ILE A 132 -1.65 2.89 3.48
CA ILE A 132 -2.60 3.94 3.88
C ILE A 132 -4.06 3.51 3.70
N SER A 133 -4.39 2.76 2.65
CA SER A 133 -5.77 2.34 2.38
C SER A 133 -6.28 1.25 3.32
N SER A 134 -5.37 0.55 4.01
CA SER A 134 -5.71 -0.50 4.98
C SER A 134 -5.83 0.03 6.42
N LEU A 135 -5.63 1.32 6.65
CA LEU A 135 -5.78 1.91 7.98
C LEU A 135 -7.26 1.98 8.36
N GLU A 136 -7.55 1.61 9.60
CA GLU A 136 -8.85 1.89 10.21
C GLU A 136 -8.99 3.39 10.50
N ALA A 137 -10.19 3.93 10.32
CA ALA A 137 -10.47 5.33 10.57
C ALA A 137 -10.01 5.75 11.99
N GLY A 138 -9.29 6.85 12.07
CA GLY A 138 -8.76 7.40 13.32
C GLY A 138 -7.56 6.64 13.91
N LYS A 139 -7.05 5.58 13.25
CA LYS A 139 -5.85 4.83 13.70
C LYS A 139 -4.68 5.02 12.74
N GLY A 140 -3.46 4.89 13.26
CA GLY A 140 -2.24 4.96 12.43
C GLY A 140 -1.90 6.36 11.92
N LYS A 141 -2.18 7.40 12.70
CA LYS A 141 -1.85 8.80 12.35
C LYS A 141 -0.40 8.98 11.90
N GLU A 142 0.53 8.27 12.53
CA GLU A 142 1.95 8.29 12.17
C GLU A 142 2.23 7.77 10.76
N VAL A 143 1.43 6.81 10.27
CA VAL A 143 1.53 6.29 8.89
C VAL A 143 1.04 7.34 7.90
N VAL A 144 -0.11 7.97 8.20
CA VAL A 144 -0.69 9.05 7.38
C VAL A 144 0.28 10.23 7.29
N LEU A 145 0.86 10.66 8.43
CA LEU A 145 1.83 11.76 8.44
C LEU A 145 3.13 11.43 7.69
N ALA A 146 3.58 10.16 7.73
CA ALA A 146 4.71 9.71 6.91
C ALA A 146 4.37 9.75 5.41
N ALA A 147 3.16 9.34 5.04
CA ALA A 147 2.67 9.34 3.66
C ALA A 147 2.55 10.75 3.05
N LEU A 148 2.40 11.80 3.86
CA LEU A 148 2.45 13.20 3.38
C LEU A 148 3.80 13.59 2.76
N GLN A 149 4.84 12.80 2.99
CA GLN A 149 6.17 13.02 2.44
C GLN A 149 6.52 12.06 1.29
N ASP A 150 5.56 11.25 0.84
CA ASP A 150 5.76 10.29 -0.24
C ASP A 150 6.13 11.04 -1.56
N PRO A 151 7.09 10.52 -2.35
CA PRO A 151 7.45 11.13 -3.62
C PRO A 151 6.28 11.17 -4.61
N TYR A 152 5.32 10.25 -4.50
CA TYR A 152 4.19 10.17 -5.41
C TYR A 152 2.97 10.97 -4.90
N PHE A 153 2.55 11.97 -5.64
CA PHE A 153 1.51 12.91 -5.21
C PHE A 153 0.16 12.26 -4.88
N LYS A 154 -0.22 11.15 -5.53
CA LYS A 154 -1.49 10.48 -5.23
C LYS A 154 -1.48 9.87 -3.83
N ILE A 155 -0.33 9.42 -3.33
CA ILE A 155 -0.19 8.96 -1.94
C ILE A 155 -0.30 10.15 -0.99
N ARG A 156 0.38 11.28 -1.28
CA ARG A 156 0.25 12.49 -0.47
C ARG A 156 -1.19 13.00 -0.44
N LYS A 157 -1.88 13.00 -1.60
CA LYS A 157 -3.29 13.37 -1.69
C LYS A 157 -4.18 12.44 -0.85
N ALA A 158 -4.04 11.13 -1.00
CA ALA A 158 -4.81 10.16 -0.23
C ALA A 158 -4.55 10.28 1.28
N ALA A 159 -3.30 10.54 1.67
CA ALA A 159 -2.96 10.80 3.07
C ALA A 159 -3.64 12.06 3.62
N LEU A 160 -3.70 13.14 2.82
CA LEU A 160 -4.41 14.38 3.20
C LEU A 160 -5.91 14.13 3.42
N GLU A 161 -6.54 13.36 2.54
CA GLU A 161 -7.96 12.98 2.64
C GLU A 161 -8.25 12.15 3.91
N LEU A 162 -7.30 11.35 4.37
CA LEU A 162 -7.43 10.60 5.62
C LEU A 162 -7.27 11.47 6.87
N LEU A 163 -6.69 12.67 6.77
CA LEU A 163 -6.46 13.54 7.93
C LEU A 163 -7.74 14.06 8.57
N GLU A 164 -8.86 14.10 7.87
CA GLU A 164 -10.17 14.49 8.41
C GLU A 164 -10.55 13.73 9.69
N GLY A 165 -10.12 12.46 9.81
CA GLY A 165 -10.41 11.63 10.98
C GLY A 165 -9.50 11.86 12.20
N TYR A 166 -8.55 12.82 12.15
CA TYR A 166 -7.55 12.98 13.21
C TYR A 166 -7.50 14.40 13.82
N GLN A 167 -7.24 14.46 15.11
CA GLN A 167 -6.87 15.73 15.74
C GLN A 167 -5.43 16.10 15.33
N LEU A 168 -5.27 17.25 14.67
CA LEU A 168 -4.00 17.72 14.15
C LEU A 168 -3.33 18.67 15.14
N THR A 169 -2.04 18.44 15.39
CA THR A 169 -1.20 19.35 16.18
C THR A 169 -0.71 20.51 15.31
N LYS A 170 -0.20 21.58 15.92
CA LYS A 170 0.44 22.67 15.18
C LYS A 170 1.57 22.20 14.25
N LYS A 171 2.29 21.15 14.64
CA LYS A 171 3.36 20.55 13.81
C LYS A 171 2.79 19.85 12.60
N ASP A 172 1.68 19.12 12.75
CA ASP A 172 1.01 18.44 11.65
C ASP A 172 0.46 19.46 10.64
N LEU A 173 -0.20 20.51 11.15
CA LEU A 173 -0.73 21.60 10.32
C LEU A 173 0.38 22.35 9.56
N ALA A 174 1.55 22.54 10.15
CA ALA A 174 2.69 23.14 9.45
C ALA A 174 3.16 22.27 8.26
N LEU A 175 3.05 20.95 8.37
CA LEU A 175 3.35 20.04 7.26
C LEU A 175 2.30 20.16 6.15
N VAL A 176 1.01 20.21 6.52
CA VAL A 176 -0.10 20.41 5.58
C VAL A 176 0.02 21.77 4.86
N GLU A 177 0.33 22.85 5.59
CA GLU A 177 0.55 24.19 5.04
C GLU A 177 1.72 24.23 4.04
N LYS A 178 2.79 23.48 4.32
CA LYS A 178 3.89 23.32 3.39
C LYS A 178 3.44 22.67 2.08
N ILE A 179 2.59 21.65 2.14
CA ILE A 179 2.04 21.00 0.94
C ILE A 179 1.10 21.98 0.21
N ALA A 180 0.18 22.63 0.90
CA ALA A 180 -0.75 23.60 0.32
C ALA A 180 -0.05 24.70 -0.48
N THR A 181 1.15 25.13 -0.02
CA THR A 181 1.89 26.25 -0.62
C THR A 181 2.97 25.86 -1.61
N LYS A 182 3.59 24.67 -1.45
CA LYS A 182 4.85 24.32 -2.13
C LYS A 182 4.82 22.99 -2.87
N ASP A 183 3.76 22.19 -2.76
CA ASP A 183 3.70 20.94 -3.50
C ASP A 183 3.71 21.20 -5.02
N PRO A 184 4.50 20.46 -5.80
CA PRO A 184 4.50 20.63 -7.26
C PRO A 184 3.17 20.26 -7.90
N GLU A 185 2.36 19.42 -7.24
CA GLU A 185 1.12 18.89 -7.79
C GLU A 185 -0.11 19.63 -7.27
N ASN A 186 -0.88 20.21 -8.18
CA ASN A 186 -2.06 21.01 -7.84
C ASN A 186 -3.13 20.22 -7.07
N LEU A 187 -3.27 18.91 -7.33
CA LEU A 187 -4.24 18.08 -6.63
C LEU A 187 -3.85 17.84 -5.17
N ALA A 188 -2.56 17.68 -4.89
CA ALA A 188 -2.07 17.60 -3.51
C ALA A 188 -2.22 18.93 -2.79
N ARG A 189 -1.91 20.07 -3.46
CA ARG A 189 -2.13 21.41 -2.91
C ARG A 189 -3.59 21.66 -2.57
N ALA A 190 -4.49 21.31 -3.47
CA ALA A 190 -5.93 21.47 -3.25
C ALA A 190 -6.41 20.64 -2.04
N ALA A 191 -6.00 19.35 -1.96
CA ALA A 191 -6.34 18.50 -0.81
C ALA A 191 -5.80 19.06 0.52
N ALA A 192 -4.59 19.64 0.51
CA ALA A 192 -4.04 20.28 1.70
C ALA A 192 -4.82 21.55 2.10
N ILE A 193 -5.31 22.33 1.14
CA ILE A 193 -6.16 23.50 1.41
C ILE A 193 -7.47 23.06 2.05
N TRP A 194 -8.09 21.97 1.59
CA TRP A 194 -9.27 21.40 2.24
C TRP A 194 -9.03 21.09 3.71
N VAL A 195 -7.94 20.39 4.03
CA VAL A 195 -7.58 20.09 5.42
C VAL A 195 -7.41 21.35 6.28
N LEU A 196 -6.85 22.43 5.70
CA LEU A 196 -6.69 23.70 6.41
C LEU A 196 -8.02 24.42 6.61
N ASN A 197 -8.95 24.35 5.65
CA ASN A 197 -10.29 24.92 5.78
C ASN A 197 -11.06 24.30 6.92
N ASP A 198 -11.00 23.00 7.10
CA ASP A 198 -11.65 22.27 8.21
C ASP A 198 -11.17 22.73 9.60
N GLN A 199 -10.05 23.44 9.68
CA GLN A 199 -9.56 24.00 10.95
C GLN A 199 -10.26 25.32 11.34
N GLU A 200 -11.00 25.97 10.43
CA GLU A 200 -11.68 27.27 10.62
C GLU A 200 -10.75 28.36 11.19
N ASP A 201 -9.45 28.29 10.91
CA ASP A 201 -8.46 29.21 11.47
C ASP A 201 -8.16 30.35 10.50
N LYS A 202 -8.57 31.57 10.89
CA LYS A 202 -8.41 32.80 10.10
C LYS A 202 -6.96 33.12 9.70
N ARG A 203 -5.96 32.50 10.36
CA ARG A 203 -4.54 32.68 9.99
C ARG A 203 -4.25 32.21 8.56
N TYR A 204 -5.08 31.34 7.99
CA TYR A 204 -4.94 30.83 6.63
C TYR A 204 -5.60 31.70 5.54
N THR A 205 -6.36 32.74 5.91
CA THR A 205 -7.00 33.67 4.94
C THR A 205 -6.03 34.16 3.86
N PRO A 206 -4.79 34.64 4.17
CA PRO A 206 -3.87 35.07 3.13
C PRO A 206 -3.41 33.95 2.18
N LEU A 207 -3.41 32.69 2.66
CA LEU A 207 -3.12 31.52 1.84
C LEU A 207 -4.25 31.27 0.84
N TYR A 208 -5.50 31.40 1.27
CA TYR A 208 -6.67 31.19 0.41
C TYR A 208 -6.78 32.29 -0.65
N GLU A 209 -6.59 33.55 -0.28
CA GLU A 209 -6.55 34.68 -1.24
C GLU A 209 -5.50 34.45 -2.33
N LYS A 210 -4.29 34.02 -1.93
CA LYS A 210 -3.23 33.66 -2.90
C LYS A 210 -3.62 32.45 -3.75
N ALA A 211 -4.27 31.46 -3.19
CA ALA A 211 -4.70 30.25 -3.92
C ALA A 211 -5.72 30.59 -5.04
N LEU A 212 -6.57 31.57 -4.83
CA LEU A 212 -7.53 32.06 -5.84
C LEU A 212 -6.86 32.66 -7.09
N THR A 213 -5.61 33.12 -7.00
CA THR A 213 -4.85 33.65 -8.14
C THR A 213 -4.15 32.56 -8.98
N VAL A 214 -4.08 31.31 -8.48
CA VAL A 214 -3.43 30.20 -9.17
C VAL A 214 -4.29 29.72 -10.34
N PRO A 215 -3.74 29.46 -11.54
CA PRO A 215 -4.49 28.96 -12.69
C PRO A 215 -4.82 27.47 -12.57
N SER A 216 -5.53 27.06 -11.50
CA SER A 216 -5.97 25.69 -11.23
C SER A 216 -7.37 25.70 -10.65
N ALA A 217 -8.30 25.05 -11.34
CA ALA A 217 -9.69 24.93 -10.87
C ALA A 217 -9.76 24.18 -9.53
N ALA A 218 -8.96 23.12 -9.35
CA ALA A 218 -8.93 22.34 -8.11
C ALA A 218 -8.50 23.20 -6.90
N ILE A 219 -7.45 24.01 -7.07
CA ILE A 219 -6.95 24.91 -6.00
C ILE A 219 -7.98 26.00 -5.70
N LYS A 220 -8.55 26.63 -6.75
CA LYS A 220 -9.59 27.67 -6.55
C LYS A 220 -10.81 27.14 -5.83
N ASN A 221 -11.30 25.98 -6.24
CA ASN A 221 -12.45 25.35 -5.58
C ASN A 221 -12.15 25.05 -4.10
N ALA A 222 -10.95 24.56 -3.79
CA ALA A 222 -10.57 24.31 -2.41
C ALA A 222 -10.46 25.60 -1.57
N ALA A 223 -10.10 26.73 -2.16
CA ALA A 223 -9.93 28.01 -1.46
C ALA A 223 -11.26 28.82 -1.29
N LEU A 224 -12.33 28.43 -1.97
CA LEU A 224 -13.64 29.11 -1.92
C LEU A 224 -14.59 28.52 -0.87
N ASN A 225 -14.29 27.36 -0.32
CA ASN A 225 -15.08 26.69 0.73
C ASN A 225 -14.52 26.96 2.12
#